data_13f70ba4bf0895e9fb3eeed064b06a17
#
_entry.id   13f70ba4bf0895e9fb3eeed064b06a17
#
_cell.length_a   1.000
_cell.length_b   1.000
_cell.length_c   1.000
_cell.angle_alpha   90.00
_cell.angle_beta   90.00
_cell.angle_gamma   90.00
#
_symmetry.space_group_name_H-M   'P 1'
#
loop_
_entity.id
_entity.type
_entity.pdbx_description
1 polymer ?
#
loop_
_entity_poly.entity_id
_entity_poly.type
_entity_poly.pdbx_seq_one_letter_code
_entity_poly.pdbx_strand_id
1 'polypeptide(L)'
;CIKACDWIIKVQRADGAWSNYNYRNLPRTYDSKVSESLLEVSKITDNKEYVQSAQRNLNYVLINQKFNGWFYNCDNTIENNHAPLLHLIGYTIDGLLNCYQLTGEEMYYKASKISLEKLMHKFEITKKPLPERFFSNWSSNSTSICVTGLAQISLCWSNLFNINDDNRFLNAALKMNDILKSIQFNYGGPKIYGALPGSYPFWGDYSSYAINSWGVKYYIDALIAEYLIKSKLINEL
;
A
#
# COMPACT_ATOMS: atom_id res chain seq x y z
N CYS A 1 -23.08 -3.06 2.12
CA CYS A 1 -21.92 -2.78 2.99
C CYS A 1 -22.16 -3.30 4.41
N ILE A 2 -23.24 -2.92 5.16
CA ILE A 2 -23.46 -3.26 6.59
C ILE A 2 -23.38 -4.77 6.83
N LYS A 3 -24.14 -5.60 6.10
CA LYS A 3 -24.09 -7.07 6.26
C LYS A 3 -22.69 -7.67 6.06
N ALA A 4 -21.86 -7.07 5.20
CA ALA A 4 -20.48 -7.50 5.02
C ALA A 4 -19.63 -7.13 6.24
N CYS A 5 -19.79 -5.93 6.79
CA CYS A 5 -19.11 -5.51 8.01
C CYS A 5 -19.50 -6.38 9.22
N ASP A 6 -20.78 -6.69 9.39
CA ASP A 6 -21.28 -7.58 10.45
C ASP A 6 -20.66 -8.98 10.35
N TRP A 7 -20.51 -9.49 9.12
CA TRP A 7 -19.86 -10.78 8.90
C TRP A 7 -18.35 -10.69 9.18
N ILE A 8 -17.68 -9.64 8.74
CA ILE A 8 -16.24 -9.43 8.98
C ILE A 8 -15.93 -9.40 10.47
N ILE A 9 -16.69 -8.63 11.27
CA ILE A 9 -16.44 -8.57 12.72
C ILE A 9 -16.72 -9.93 13.41
N LYS A 10 -17.73 -10.66 12.92
CA LYS A 10 -18.08 -12.00 13.46
C LYS A 10 -16.97 -13.05 13.28
N VAL A 11 -16.21 -12.96 12.17
CA VAL A 11 -15.16 -13.93 11.84
C VAL A 11 -13.77 -13.48 12.29
N GLN A 12 -13.66 -12.33 12.97
CA GLN A 12 -12.40 -11.83 13.51
C GLN A 12 -11.91 -12.72 14.66
N ARG A 13 -10.61 -12.98 14.69
CA ARG A 13 -9.94 -13.73 15.76
C ARG A 13 -9.79 -12.85 17.00
N ALA A 14 -9.55 -13.52 18.15
CA ALA A 14 -9.34 -12.83 19.43
C ALA A 14 -8.10 -11.92 19.42
N ASP A 15 -7.05 -12.25 18.63
CA ASP A 15 -5.85 -11.44 18.43
C ASP A 15 -6.03 -10.26 17.46
N GLY A 16 -7.23 -10.07 16.92
CA GLY A 16 -7.56 -8.99 16.00
C GLY A 16 -7.31 -9.29 14.51
N ALA A 17 -6.64 -10.39 14.20
CA ALA A 17 -6.41 -10.78 12.81
C ALA A 17 -7.63 -11.47 12.20
N TRP A 18 -7.67 -11.53 10.87
CA TRP A 18 -8.53 -12.43 10.11
C TRP A 18 -7.67 -13.53 9.49
N SER A 19 -8.10 -14.79 9.63
CA SER A 19 -7.47 -15.92 8.95
C SER A 19 -8.49 -16.78 8.23
N ASN A 20 -9.61 -17.10 8.91
CA ASN A 20 -10.69 -17.83 8.27
C ASN A 20 -11.23 -17.01 7.08
N TYR A 21 -11.37 -17.65 5.94
CA TYR A 21 -11.83 -17.05 4.68
C TYR A 21 -10.85 -16.06 4.03
N ASN A 22 -9.67 -15.85 4.61
CA ASN A 22 -8.58 -15.13 3.99
C ASN A 22 -7.79 -16.06 3.04
N TYR A 23 -7.01 -15.52 2.13
CA TYR A 23 -6.21 -16.34 1.22
C TYR A 23 -5.30 -17.28 2.00
N ARG A 24 -5.40 -18.58 1.73
CA ARG A 24 -4.70 -19.67 2.43
C ARG A 24 -4.97 -19.75 3.94
N ASN A 25 -6.03 -19.13 4.43
CA ASN A 25 -6.39 -19.08 5.84
C ASN A 25 -5.27 -18.55 6.76
N LEU A 26 -4.50 -17.59 6.28
CA LEU A 26 -3.38 -17.01 7.02
C LEU A 26 -3.69 -15.57 7.45
N PRO A 27 -3.33 -15.19 8.70
CA PRO A 27 -3.48 -13.80 9.14
C PRO A 27 -2.46 -12.90 8.43
N ARG A 28 -2.87 -11.67 8.08
CA ARG A 28 -2.05 -10.76 7.27
C ARG A 28 -2.11 -9.34 7.80
N THR A 29 -0.98 -8.60 7.68
CA THR A 29 -0.90 -7.20 8.07
C THR A 29 -1.58 -6.27 7.07
N TYR A 30 -1.67 -6.66 5.81
CA TYR A 30 -2.39 -5.86 4.79
C TYR A 30 -3.91 -5.84 4.99
N ASP A 31 -4.45 -6.61 5.94
CA ASP A 31 -5.84 -6.50 6.38
C ASP A 31 -6.13 -5.14 7.09
N SER A 32 -5.11 -4.28 7.31
CA SER A 32 -5.29 -2.86 7.61
C SER A 32 -6.27 -2.16 6.67
N LYS A 33 -6.38 -2.60 5.39
CA LYS A 33 -7.38 -2.10 4.43
C LYS A 33 -8.81 -2.50 4.79
N VAL A 34 -8.99 -3.64 5.47
CA VAL A 34 -10.30 -4.05 6.01
C VAL A 34 -10.68 -3.15 7.19
N SER A 35 -9.70 -2.82 8.04
CA SER A 35 -9.89 -1.90 9.16
C SER A 35 -10.29 -0.50 8.71
N GLU A 36 -9.66 0.02 7.65
CA GLU A 36 -10.04 1.27 7.00
C GLU A 36 -11.52 1.25 6.60
N SER A 37 -11.95 0.20 5.88
CA SER A 37 -13.35 0.08 5.44
C SER A 37 -14.35 -0.02 6.61
N LEU A 38 -13.98 -0.70 7.71
CA LEU A 38 -14.80 -0.74 8.92
C LEU A 38 -14.92 0.65 9.57
N LEU A 39 -13.84 1.42 9.62
CA LEU A 39 -13.84 2.78 10.16
C LEU A 39 -14.68 3.72 9.28
N GLU A 40 -14.59 3.62 7.96
CA GLU A 40 -15.44 4.41 7.05
C GLU A 40 -16.93 4.12 7.25
N VAL A 41 -17.30 2.84 7.30
CA VAL A 41 -18.71 2.46 7.52
C VAL A 41 -19.18 2.88 8.91
N SER A 42 -18.30 2.83 9.93
CA SER A 42 -18.66 3.28 11.28
C SER A 42 -19.03 4.76 11.34
N LYS A 43 -18.41 5.63 10.53
CA LYS A 43 -18.77 7.07 10.45
C LYS A 43 -20.18 7.31 9.92
N ILE A 44 -20.72 6.37 9.15
CA ILE A 44 -22.08 6.48 8.57
C ILE A 44 -23.13 5.83 9.49
N THR A 45 -22.72 4.78 10.21
CA THR A 45 -23.63 3.95 10.99
C THR A 45 -23.59 4.18 12.50
N ASP A 46 -22.62 4.96 12.98
CA ASP A 46 -22.28 5.15 14.41
C ASP A 46 -22.04 3.82 15.17
N ASN A 47 -21.71 2.75 14.43
CA ASN A 47 -21.51 1.43 15.04
C ASN A 47 -20.11 1.33 15.65
N LYS A 48 -20.05 1.34 16.97
CA LYS A 48 -18.81 1.24 17.76
C LYS A 48 -18.12 -0.12 17.67
N GLU A 49 -18.83 -1.19 17.35
CA GLU A 49 -18.23 -2.53 17.20
C GLU A 49 -17.33 -2.58 15.97
N TYR A 50 -17.64 -1.83 14.90
CA TYR A 50 -16.76 -1.71 13.74
C TYR A 50 -15.44 -1.01 14.11
N VAL A 51 -15.53 0.08 14.90
CA VAL A 51 -14.34 0.78 15.40
C VAL A 51 -13.48 -0.14 16.26
N GLN A 52 -14.08 -0.86 17.21
CA GLN A 52 -13.36 -1.78 18.09
C GLN A 52 -12.70 -2.93 17.31
N SER A 53 -13.38 -3.47 16.31
CA SER A 53 -12.84 -4.51 15.44
C SER A 53 -11.66 -3.99 14.62
N ALA A 54 -11.78 -2.81 14.02
CA ALA A 54 -10.69 -2.15 13.31
C ALA A 54 -9.47 -1.92 14.21
N GLN A 55 -9.67 -1.38 15.43
CA GLN A 55 -8.60 -1.14 16.38
C GLN A 55 -7.88 -2.43 16.80
N ARG A 56 -8.60 -3.53 17.03
CA ARG A 56 -7.95 -4.82 17.31
C ARG A 56 -7.06 -5.27 16.17
N ASN A 57 -7.52 -5.14 14.93
CA ASN A 57 -6.69 -5.51 13.78
C ASN A 57 -5.49 -4.56 13.61
N LEU A 58 -5.68 -3.26 13.74
CA LEU A 58 -4.57 -2.31 13.66
C LEU A 58 -3.51 -2.55 14.75
N ASN A 59 -3.92 -2.94 15.95
CA ASN A 59 -2.99 -3.39 16.99
C ASN A 59 -2.22 -4.65 16.55
N TYR A 60 -2.89 -5.63 15.93
CA TYR A 60 -2.22 -6.78 15.34
C TYR A 60 -1.19 -6.35 14.28
N VAL A 61 -1.53 -5.40 13.41
CA VAL A 61 -0.60 -4.87 12.40
C VAL A 61 0.63 -4.22 13.04
N LEU A 62 0.43 -3.38 14.06
CA LEU A 62 1.52 -2.68 14.76
C LEU A 62 2.46 -3.64 15.50
N ILE A 63 1.94 -4.68 16.16
CA ILE A 63 2.75 -5.71 16.82
C ILE A 63 3.61 -6.48 15.80
N ASN A 64 3.12 -6.63 14.57
CA ASN A 64 3.85 -7.28 13.48
C ASN A 64 4.80 -6.34 12.72
N GLN A 65 4.96 -5.08 13.12
CA GLN A 65 5.95 -4.18 12.56
C GLN A 65 7.25 -4.23 13.35
N LYS A 66 8.37 -4.37 12.65
CA LYS A 66 9.72 -4.19 13.22
C LYS A 66 10.00 -2.71 13.49
N PHE A 67 10.94 -2.44 14.38
CA PHE A 67 11.39 -1.08 14.69
C PHE A 67 11.93 -0.30 13.46
N ASN A 68 12.34 -1.03 12.41
CA ASN A 68 12.80 -0.44 11.15
C ASN A 68 11.68 -0.25 10.11
N GLY A 69 10.43 -0.49 10.47
CA GLY A 69 9.25 -0.30 9.61
C GLY A 69 8.87 -1.51 8.72
N TRP A 70 9.65 -2.60 8.74
CA TRP A 70 9.31 -3.81 7.98
C TRP A 70 8.24 -4.64 8.71
N PHE A 71 7.38 -5.36 7.94
CA PHE A 71 6.25 -6.10 8.51
C PHE A 71 6.43 -7.62 8.42
N TYR A 72 6.22 -8.30 9.54
CA TYR A 72 5.95 -9.75 9.56
C TYR A 72 4.54 -10.03 9.02
N ASN A 73 4.29 -11.29 8.66
CA ASN A 73 2.97 -11.73 8.19
C ASN A 73 2.37 -10.85 7.08
N CYS A 74 3.20 -10.34 6.20
CA CYS A 74 2.82 -9.40 5.16
C CYS A 74 2.71 -10.03 3.75
N ASP A 75 3.21 -11.26 3.54
CA ASP A 75 3.09 -11.92 2.22
C ASP A 75 1.87 -12.84 2.15
N ASN A 76 1.41 -13.12 0.92
CA ASN A 76 0.31 -14.05 0.65
C ASN A 76 0.65 -15.50 0.98
N THR A 77 1.92 -15.84 1.08
CA THR A 77 2.42 -17.19 1.32
C THR A 77 3.27 -17.24 2.57
N ILE A 78 3.36 -18.42 3.21
CA ILE A 78 4.27 -18.63 4.33
C ILE A 78 5.71 -18.61 3.83
N GLU A 79 5.94 -19.25 2.69
CA GLU A 79 7.25 -19.43 2.09
C GLU A 79 7.94 -18.08 1.79
N ASN A 80 7.16 -17.11 1.32
CA ASN A 80 7.68 -15.78 0.94
C ASN A 80 7.56 -14.73 2.04
N ASN A 81 7.04 -15.11 3.22
CA ASN A 81 6.82 -14.16 4.31
C ASN A 81 8.13 -13.55 4.89
N HIS A 82 9.29 -14.12 4.56
CA HIS A 82 10.61 -13.56 4.87
C HIS A 82 11.02 -12.41 3.94
N ALA A 83 10.36 -12.29 2.77
CA ALA A 83 10.57 -11.26 1.77
C ALA A 83 9.24 -10.88 1.08
N PRO A 84 8.33 -10.18 1.77
CA PRO A 84 7.02 -9.84 1.23
C PRO A 84 7.11 -8.96 -0.02
N LEU A 85 6.11 -9.08 -0.87
CA LEU A 85 5.92 -8.24 -2.05
C LEU A 85 5.71 -6.78 -1.67
N LEU A 86 6.30 -5.86 -2.43
CA LEU A 86 6.09 -4.43 -2.28
C LEU A 86 4.61 -4.04 -2.36
N HIS A 87 3.82 -4.72 -3.20
CA HIS A 87 2.37 -4.56 -3.29
C HIS A 87 1.66 -4.79 -1.94
N LEU A 88 2.05 -5.84 -1.20
CA LEU A 88 1.43 -6.17 0.08
C LEU A 88 1.91 -5.25 1.21
N ILE A 89 3.19 -4.86 1.17
CA ILE A 89 3.74 -3.80 2.01
C ILE A 89 2.98 -2.49 1.76
N GLY A 90 2.75 -2.15 0.48
CA GLY A 90 1.98 -0.97 0.07
C GLY A 90 0.57 -0.96 0.63
N TYR A 91 -0.16 -2.09 0.56
CA TYR A 91 -1.49 -2.22 1.18
C TYR A 91 -1.46 -1.99 2.69
N THR A 92 -0.46 -2.56 3.38
CA THR A 92 -0.34 -2.40 4.83
C THR A 92 -0.14 -0.93 5.21
N ILE A 93 0.76 -0.23 4.50
CA ILE A 93 1.07 1.18 4.75
C ILE A 93 -0.12 2.08 4.40
N ASP A 94 -0.74 1.86 3.24
CA ASP A 94 -1.90 2.64 2.76
C ASP A 94 -3.07 2.52 3.74
N GLY A 95 -3.38 1.30 4.19
CA GLY A 95 -4.41 1.08 5.21
C GLY A 95 -4.11 1.80 6.53
N LEU A 96 -2.85 1.77 7.01
CA LEU A 96 -2.46 2.50 8.22
C LEU A 96 -2.60 4.02 8.05
N LEU A 97 -2.13 4.60 6.92
CA LEU A 97 -2.26 6.04 6.64
C LEU A 97 -3.71 6.48 6.58
N ASN A 98 -4.57 5.72 5.90
CA ASN A 98 -5.98 6.05 5.79
C ASN A 98 -6.69 5.90 7.16
N CYS A 99 -6.31 4.89 7.95
CA CYS A 99 -6.81 4.78 9.33
C CYS A 99 -6.36 5.96 10.20
N TYR A 100 -5.15 6.49 10.04
CA TYR A 100 -4.73 7.75 10.69
C TYR A 100 -5.63 8.91 10.28
N GLN A 101 -5.89 9.10 8.98
CA GLN A 101 -6.76 10.18 8.49
C GLN A 101 -8.19 10.07 9.02
N LEU A 102 -8.67 8.84 9.24
CA LEU A 102 -10.01 8.58 9.75
C LEU A 102 -10.14 8.78 11.27
N THR A 103 -9.08 8.54 12.04
CA THR A 103 -9.12 8.48 13.50
C THR A 103 -8.29 9.55 14.22
N GLY A 104 -7.26 10.11 13.57
CA GLY A 104 -6.27 10.97 14.19
C GLY A 104 -5.24 10.25 15.07
N GLU A 105 -5.24 8.92 15.12
CA GLU A 105 -4.36 8.14 16.00
C GLU A 105 -2.91 8.13 15.50
N GLU A 106 -2.05 8.90 16.14
CA GLU A 106 -0.65 9.14 15.80
C GLU A 106 0.20 7.87 15.61
N MET A 107 -0.17 6.77 16.26
CA MET A 107 0.57 5.51 16.12
C MET A 107 0.53 4.95 14.70
N TYR A 108 -0.59 5.12 13.98
CA TYR A 108 -0.73 4.65 12.60
C TYR A 108 0.09 5.51 11.63
N TYR A 109 0.12 6.82 11.84
CA TYR A 109 0.97 7.74 11.11
C TYR A 109 2.45 7.40 11.28
N LYS A 110 2.91 7.24 12.53
CA LYS A 110 4.31 6.91 12.84
C LYS A 110 4.74 5.57 12.21
N ALA A 111 3.89 4.57 12.31
CA ALA A 111 4.14 3.26 11.70
C ALA A 111 4.29 3.35 10.19
N SER A 112 3.38 4.05 9.51
CA SER A 112 3.44 4.28 8.06
C SER A 112 4.68 5.08 7.66
N LYS A 113 4.96 6.16 8.37
CA LYS A 113 6.08 7.07 8.09
C LYS A 113 7.43 6.35 8.13
N ILE A 114 7.69 5.53 9.16
CA ILE A 114 8.94 4.76 9.27
C ILE A 114 9.16 3.89 8.03
N SER A 115 8.14 3.18 7.57
CA SER A 115 8.21 2.33 6.38
C SER A 115 8.47 3.15 5.11
N LEU A 116 7.73 4.25 4.94
CA LEU A 116 7.84 5.12 3.77
C LEU A 116 9.18 5.84 3.69
N GLU A 117 9.75 6.26 4.83
CA GLU A 117 11.09 6.84 4.89
C GLU A 117 12.16 5.82 4.48
N LYS A 118 12.05 4.56 4.90
CA LYS A 118 12.99 3.50 4.48
C LYS A 118 12.91 3.22 2.99
N LEU A 119 11.71 3.15 2.43
CA LEU A 119 11.51 2.95 0.99
C LEU A 119 12.01 4.16 0.19
N MET A 120 11.74 5.39 0.66
CA MET A 120 12.23 6.62 0.03
C MET A 120 13.77 6.68 0.03
N HIS A 121 14.41 6.42 1.16
CA HIS A 121 15.86 6.38 1.28
C HIS A 121 16.48 5.34 0.33
N LYS A 122 15.85 4.15 0.23
CA LYS A 122 16.28 3.12 -0.72
C LYS A 122 16.18 3.60 -2.17
N PHE A 123 15.08 4.23 -2.53
CA PHE A 123 14.85 4.78 -3.86
C PHE A 123 15.86 5.88 -4.22
N GLU A 124 16.13 6.80 -3.29
CA GLU A 124 17.07 7.89 -3.49
C GLU A 124 18.53 7.41 -3.66
N ILE A 125 18.97 6.44 -2.85
CA ILE A 125 20.35 5.89 -2.93
C ILE A 125 20.55 5.12 -4.22
N THR A 126 19.59 4.25 -4.58
CA THR A 126 19.76 3.38 -5.73
C THR A 126 19.54 4.10 -7.05
N LYS A 127 18.76 5.19 -7.05
CA LYS A 127 18.24 5.89 -8.23
C LYS A 127 17.55 4.94 -9.22
N LYS A 128 17.07 3.80 -8.73
CA LYS A 128 16.37 2.77 -9.50
C LYS A 128 14.98 2.55 -8.91
N PRO A 129 14.01 2.03 -9.67
CA PRO A 129 12.73 1.62 -9.14
C PRO A 129 12.88 0.68 -7.96
N LEU A 130 11.93 0.74 -7.01
CA LEU A 130 11.94 -0.18 -5.88
C LEU A 130 11.77 -1.62 -6.36
N PRO A 131 12.57 -2.56 -5.84
CA PRO A 131 12.47 -3.96 -6.20
C PRO A 131 11.13 -4.57 -5.75
N GLU A 132 10.81 -5.71 -6.32
CA GLU A 132 9.54 -6.41 -6.11
C GLU A 132 9.34 -6.88 -4.66
N ARG A 133 10.41 -7.35 -3.98
CA ARG A 133 10.37 -7.94 -2.64
C ARG A 133 11.45 -7.36 -1.75
N PHE A 134 11.20 -7.35 -0.43
CA PHE A 134 12.14 -6.86 0.57
C PHE A 134 12.31 -7.81 1.74
N PHE A 135 13.56 -8.17 2.03
CA PHE A 135 13.93 -8.83 3.28
C PHE A 135 13.79 -7.90 4.49
N SER A 136 13.81 -8.47 5.70
CA SER A 136 13.55 -7.72 6.94
C SER A 136 14.55 -6.60 7.26
N ASN A 137 15.66 -6.53 6.58
CA ASN A 137 16.64 -5.44 6.63
C ASN A 137 16.51 -4.43 5.47
N TRP A 138 15.41 -4.51 4.71
CA TRP A 138 15.14 -3.73 3.51
C TRP A 138 16.12 -3.95 2.34
N SER A 139 16.91 -5.04 2.36
CA SER A 139 17.61 -5.50 1.18
C SER A 139 16.69 -6.29 0.25
N SER A 140 17.13 -6.52 -0.98
CA SER A 140 16.39 -7.30 -1.98
C SER A 140 17.36 -8.04 -2.90
N ASN A 141 16.94 -9.20 -3.37
CA ASN A 141 17.57 -9.93 -4.46
C ASN A 141 16.66 -10.04 -5.70
N SER A 142 15.55 -9.32 -5.71
CA SER A 142 14.64 -9.32 -6.87
C SER A 142 15.29 -8.64 -8.07
N THR A 143 15.11 -9.23 -9.24
CA THR A 143 15.56 -8.71 -10.54
C THR A 143 14.44 -8.01 -11.30
N SER A 144 13.23 -8.06 -10.77
CA SER A 144 12.02 -7.45 -11.30
C SER A 144 11.41 -6.45 -10.30
N ILE A 145 10.46 -5.67 -10.79
CA ILE A 145 9.65 -4.73 -10.00
C ILE A 145 8.18 -5.10 -10.08
N CYS A 146 7.49 -4.92 -8.97
CA CYS A 146 6.03 -5.02 -8.90
C CYS A 146 5.43 -3.64 -9.23
N VAL A 147 4.88 -3.48 -10.43
CA VAL A 147 4.37 -2.17 -10.91
C VAL A 147 3.23 -1.66 -10.04
N THR A 148 2.34 -2.53 -9.60
CA THR A 148 1.29 -2.18 -8.62
C THR A 148 1.88 -1.61 -7.33
N GLY A 149 2.94 -2.25 -6.79
CA GLY A 149 3.60 -1.79 -5.57
C GLY A 149 4.23 -0.41 -5.74
N LEU A 150 4.84 -0.11 -6.88
CA LEU A 150 5.37 1.23 -7.17
C LEU A 150 4.26 2.29 -7.13
N ALA A 151 3.12 2.01 -7.76
CA ALA A 151 1.99 2.93 -7.81
C ALA A 151 1.42 3.20 -6.39
N GLN A 152 1.29 2.15 -5.57
CA GLN A 152 0.84 2.29 -4.18
C GLN A 152 1.81 3.12 -3.34
N ILE A 153 3.11 2.87 -3.44
CA ILE A 153 4.10 3.63 -2.67
C ILE A 153 4.15 5.09 -3.12
N SER A 154 4.02 5.36 -4.43
CA SER A 154 3.89 6.74 -4.94
C SER A 154 2.68 7.45 -4.34
N LEU A 155 1.51 6.80 -4.33
CA LEU A 155 0.30 7.33 -3.69
C LEU A 155 0.51 7.58 -2.20
N CYS A 156 1.11 6.63 -1.47
CA CYS A 156 1.40 6.78 -0.04
C CYS A 156 2.35 7.95 0.23
N TRP A 157 3.38 8.17 -0.60
CA TRP A 157 4.24 9.35 -0.48
C TRP A 157 3.50 10.66 -0.73
N SER A 158 2.63 10.70 -1.75
CA SER A 158 1.76 11.87 -2.01
C SER A 158 0.85 12.18 -0.82
N ASN A 159 0.22 11.14 -0.24
CA ASN A 159 -0.63 11.29 0.93
C ASN A 159 0.17 11.76 2.16
N LEU A 160 1.39 11.24 2.35
CA LEU A 160 2.24 11.65 3.46
C LEU A 160 2.71 13.11 3.31
N PHE A 161 3.01 13.57 2.09
CA PHE A 161 3.27 14.99 1.81
C PHE A 161 2.06 15.85 2.19
N ASN A 162 0.85 15.47 1.81
CA ASN A 162 -0.37 16.21 2.18
C ASN A 162 -0.60 16.32 3.71
N ILE A 163 -0.02 15.38 4.49
CA ILE A 163 -0.14 15.37 5.95
C ILE A 163 0.93 16.25 6.61
N ASN A 164 2.16 16.27 6.08
CA ASN A 164 3.31 16.84 6.79
C ASN A 164 4.14 17.88 6.01
N ASP A 165 3.73 18.22 4.78
CA ASP A 165 4.38 19.19 3.88
C ASP A 165 5.88 18.90 3.60
N ASP A 166 6.34 17.66 3.80
CA ASP A 166 7.72 17.28 3.53
C ASP A 166 7.94 17.03 2.02
N ASN A 167 8.53 18.00 1.35
CA ASN A 167 8.80 17.98 -0.10
C ASN A 167 9.65 16.78 -0.57
N ARG A 168 10.37 16.08 0.32
CA ARG A 168 11.11 14.87 -0.05
C ARG A 168 10.15 13.78 -0.53
N PHE A 169 9.00 13.61 0.15
CA PHE A 169 7.98 12.64 -0.24
C PHE A 169 7.31 13.02 -1.56
N LEU A 170 6.97 14.29 -1.76
CA LEU A 170 6.45 14.75 -3.04
C LEU A 170 7.42 14.48 -4.18
N ASN A 171 8.69 14.86 -4.03
CA ASN A 171 9.71 14.63 -5.05
C ASN A 171 9.90 13.13 -5.37
N ALA A 172 9.84 12.27 -4.36
CA ALA A 172 9.91 10.82 -4.55
C ALA A 172 8.68 10.29 -5.30
N ALA A 173 7.48 10.76 -4.96
CA ALA A 173 6.23 10.39 -5.61
C ALA A 173 6.23 10.79 -7.09
N LEU A 174 6.60 12.05 -7.41
CA LEU A 174 6.66 12.53 -8.79
C LEU A 174 7.64 11.72 -9.65
N LYS A 175 8.85 11.45 -9.13
CA LYS A 175 9.83 10.59 -9.83
C LYS A 175 9.31 9.17 -10.04
N MET A 176 8.60 8.60 -9.05
CA MET A 176 8.01 7.27 -9.18
C MET A 176 6.90 7.26 -10.22
N ASN A 177 6.05 8.29 -10.28
CA ASN A 177 5.04 8.43 -11.31
C ASN A 177 5.63 8.57 -12.71
N ASP A 178 6.76 9.26 -12.86
CA ASP A 178 7.46 9.34 -14.16
C ASP A 178 8.00 7.98 -14.60
N ILE A 179 8.51 7.17 -13.67
CA ILE A 179 8.88 5.78 -13.95
C ILE A 179 7.65 4.98 -14.42
N LEU A 180 6.53 5.08 -13.73
CA LEU A 180 5.29 4.38 -14.09
C LEU A 180 4.79 4.81 -15.47
N LYS A 181 4.82 6.09 -15.80
CA LYS A 181 4.51 6.61 -17.14
C LYS A 181 5.42 5.99 -18.21
N SER A 182 6.71 5.80 -17.92
CA SER A 182 7.66 5.20 -18.86
C SER A 182 7.47 3.70 -19.08
N ILE A 183 6.83 3.00 -18.12
CA ILE A 183 6.52 1.55 -18.20
C ILE A 183 5.17 1.30 -18.88
N GLN A 184 4.28 2.30 -18.92
CA GLN A 184 2.97 2.18 -19.53
C GLN A 184 3.08 1.84 -21.02
N PHE A 185 2.26 0.88 -21.49
CA PHE A 185 2.26 0.50 -22.89
C PHE A 185 1.70 1.63 -23.78
N ASN A 186 2.57 2.21 -24.59
CA ASN A 186 2.22 3.22 -25.59
C ASN A 186 2.13 2.65 -27.01
N TYR A 187 2.02 1.32 -27.14
CA TYR A 187 1.95 0.54 -28.38
C TYR A 187 0.93 -0.60 -28.24
N GLY A 188 0.67 -1.26 -29.35
CA GLY A 188 -0.30 -2.36 -29.41
C GLY A 188 -1.71 -1.88 -29.78
N GLY A 189 -2.63 -2.84 -29.90
CA GLY A 189 -4.03 -2.57 -30.23
C GLY A 189 -4.82 -2.04 -29.03
N PRO A 190 -6.11 -1.69 -29.24
CA PRO A 190 -6.97 -1.06 -28.20
C PRO A 190 -7.07 -1.82 -26.88
N LYS A 191 -6.73 -3.09 -26.87
CA LYS A 191 -6.76 -3.95 -25.66
C LYS A 191 -5.53 -3.79 -24.77
N ILE A 192 -4.43 -3.23 -25.28
CA ILE A 192 -3.13 -3.15 -24.59
C ILE A 192 -2.69 -1.69 -24.41
N TYR A 193 -3.03 -0.83 -25.37
CA TYR A 193 -2.64 0.59 -25.32
C TYR A 193 -3.11 1.28 -24.05
N GLY A 194 -2.20 1.91 -23.33
CA GLY A 194 -2.48 2.57 -22.05
C GLY A 194 -2.43 1.66 -20.83
N ALA A 195 -2.30 0.34 -21.01
CA ALA A 195 -2.23 -0.61 -19.89
C ALA A 195 -0.87 -0.57 -19.17
N LEU A 196 -0.86 -1.04 -17.92
CA LEU A 196 0.35 -1.28 -17.14
C LEU A 196 0.59 -2.78 -16.99
N PRO A 197 1.84 -3.24 -17.19
CA PRO A 197 2.20 -4.63 -16.87
C PRO A 197 2.12 -4.86 -15.36
N GLY A 198 1.86 -6.10 -14.96
CA GLY A 198 1.91 -6.48 -13.53
C GLY A 198 3.34 -6.41 -12.98
N SER A 199 4.32 -6.85 -13.77
CA SER A 199 5.74 -6.80 -13.47
C SER A 199 6.54 -6.09 -14.56
N TYR A 200 7.71 -5.54 -14.19
CA TYR A 200 8.68 -5.07 -15.15
C TYR A 200 10.09 -5.61 -14.78
N PRO A 201 10.79 -6.28 -15.69
CA PRO A 201 10.34 -6.63 -17.06
C PRO A 201 9.01 -7.42 -17.08
N PHE A 202 8.33 -7.48 -18.23
CA PHE A 202 6.98 -8.07 -18.34
C PHE A 202 6.90 -9.56 -17.93
N TRP A 203 8.04 -10.25 -17.88
CA TRP A 203 8.20 -11.64 -17.40
C TRP A 203 8.60 -11.76 -15.93
N GLY A 204 8.60 -10.66 -15.16
CA GLY A 204 8.92 -10.66 -13.73
C GLY A 204 7.99 -11.52 -12.88
N ASP A 205 8.41 -11.88 -11.67
CA ASP A 205 7.81 -12.95 -10.86
C ASP A 205 6.42 -12.62 -10.30
N TYR A 206 6.14 -11.36 -9.97
CA TYR A 206 4.86 -11.00 -9.34
C TYR A 206 3.65 -11.36 -10.22
N SER A 207 3.69 -10.98 -11.48
CA SER A 207 2.58 -11.22 -12.41
C SER A 207 3.10 -11.26 -13.83
N SER A 208 3.77 -12.39 -14.15
CA SER A 208 4.39 -12.61 -15.45
C SER A 208 3.38 -12.55 -16.59
N TYR A 209 3.71 -11.76 -17.61
CA TYR A 209 2.91 -11.63 -18.84
C TYR A 209 1.44 -11.23 -18.61
N ALA A 210 1.15 -10.53 -17.52
CA ALA A 210 -0.20 -10.13 -17.16
C ALA A 210 -0.35 -8.61 -17.02
N ILE A 211 -1.58 -8.14 -17.20
CA ILE A 211 -2.04 -6.78 -17.00
C ILE A 211 -3.05 -6.83 -15.86
N ASN A 212 -2.75 -6.15 -14.76
CA ASN A 212 -3.55 -6.23 -13.54
C ASN A 212 -4.42 -4.98 -13.38
N SER A 213 -5.74 -5.14 -13.28
CA SER A 213 -6.69 -4.03 -13.09
C SER A 213 -6.42 -3.23 -11.80
N TRP A 214 -6.03 -3.90 -10.72
CA TRP A 214 -5.67 -3.23 -9.47
C TRP A 214 -4.37 -2.41 -9.57
N GLY A 215 -3.44 -2.79 -10.43
CA GLY A 215 -2.26 -1.97 -10.76
C GLY A 215 -2.66 -0.67 -11.44
N VAL A 216 -3.58 -0.74 -12.40
CA VAL A 216 -4.14 0.43 -13.09
C VAL A 216 -4.90 1.33 -12.11
N LYS A 217 -5.70 0.75 -11.19
CA LYS A 217 -6.42 1.51 -10.15
C LYS A 217 -5.46 2.37 -9.32
N TYR A 218 -4.40 1.78 -8.76
CA TYR A 218 -3.44 2.51 -7.94
C TYR A 218 -2.63 3.53 -8.74
N TYR A 219 -2.35 3.24 -9.99
CA TYR A 219 -1.69 4.21 -10.87
C TYR A 219 -2.56 5.43 -11.14
N ILE A 220 -3.85 5.23 -11.41
CA ILE A 220 -4.81 6.33 -11.58
C ILE A 220 -4.87 7.17 -10.30
N ASP A 221 -4.97 6.55 -9.13
CA ASP A 221 -5.01 7.26 -7.86
C ASP A 221 -3.73 8.08 -7.62
N ALA A 222 -2.56 7.52 -7.93
CA ALA A 222 -1.28 8.22 -7.81
C ALA A 222 -1.19 9.44 -8.76
N LEU A 223 -1.72 9.32 -9.99
CA LEU A 223 -1.77 10.44 -10.94
C LEU A 223 -2.79 11.52 -10.52
N ILE A 224 -3.94 11.12 -9.97
CA ILE A 224 -4.93 12.05 -9.41
C ILE A 224 -4.31 12.82 -8.24
N ALA A 225 -3.61 12.13 -7.32
CA ALA A 225 -2.91 12.77 -6.21
C ALA A 225 -1.85 13.77 -6.70
N GLU A 226 -1.03 13.39 -7.70
CA GLU A 226 -0.08 14.29 -8.36
C GLU A 226 -0.77 15.54 -8.93
N TYR A 227 -1.87 15.34 -9.65
CA TYR A 227 -2.63 16.44 -10.27
C TYR A 227 -3.19 17.40 -9.23
N LEU A 228 -3.82 16.88 -8.17
CA LEU A 228 -4.41 17.71 -7.13
C LEU A 228 -3.37 18.51 -6.35
N ILE A 229 -2.23 17.90 -6.02
CA ILE A 229 -1.12 18.59 -5.33
C ILE A 229 -0.56 19.70 -6.22
N LYS A 230 -0.27 19.42 -7.50
CA LYS A 230 0.24 20.44 -8.43
C LYS A 230 -0.74 21.60 -8.62
N SER A 231 -2.03 21.29 -8.75
CA SER A 231 -3.08 22.32 -8.88
C SER A 231 -3.17 23.21 -7.65
N LYS A 232 -3.05 22.63 -6.44
CA LYS A 232 -3.04 23.39 -5.18
C LYS A 232 -1.82 24.34 -5.14
N LEU A 233 -0.63 23.83 -5.41
CA LEU A 233 0.61 24.62 -5.39
C LEU A 233 0.62 25.77 -6.40
N ILE A 234 -0.01 25.60 -7.58
CA ILE A 234 -0.13 26.67 -8.59
C ILE A 234 -1.09 27.77 -8.12
N ASN A 235 -2.16 27.42 -7.41
CA ASN A 235 -3.13 28.38 -6.92
C ASN A 235 -2.65 29.18 -5.67
N GLU A 236 -1.58 28.74 -5.04
CA GLU A 236 -0.95 29.40 -3.89
C GLU A 236 0.19 30.37 -4.29
N LEU A 237 0.55 30.44 -5.59
CA LEU A 237 1.52 31.38 -6.18
C LEU A 237 0.84 32.63 -6.75
#